data_80c2c32b7bd74a221a2fa1e849eccdc9
#
_entry.id   80c2c32b7bd74a221a2fa1e849eccdc9
#
_cell.length_a   1.000
_cell.length_b   1.000
_cell.length_c   1.000
_cell.angle_alpha   90.00
_cell.angle_beta   90.00
_cell.angle_gamma   90.00
#
_symmetry.space_group_name_H-M   'P 1'
#
loop_
_entity.id
_entity.type
_entity.pdbx_description
1 polymer ?
#
loop_
_entity_poly.entity_id
_entity_poly.type
_entity_poly.pdbx_seq_one_letter_code
_entity_poly.pdbx_strand_id
1 'polypeptide(L)'
;FIGNADAVKALKGMVSTGCIPHAMMLYENDGCGAIALVQAFLSTLFADEHKVGGLIHPDVHYVYPVASGSKVSEKTDNLRSELFLPYWRDLVRENPYALEQEVSSAFGIEGKQTVINNAQAREILETVFLSSVEGGYKAVVVYLPEKMNAAAANKLLKAVEEPPEKTLFLMVTHAPEKVIQTISSRCQMI
;
A
#
# COMPACT_ATOMS: atom_id res chain seq x y z
N PHE A 1 -16.43 -3.66 -6.85
CA PHE A 1 -15.79 -4.77 -6.13
C PHE A 1 -16.80 -5.90 -5.89
N ILE A 2 -16.41 -7.14 -6.15
CA ILE A 2 -17.26 -8.32 -6.01
C ILE A 2 -16.56 -9.32 -5.06
N GLY A 3 -17.25 -9.76 -4.00
CA GLY A 3 -16.74 -10.71 -3.01
C GLY A 3 -16.42 -10.07 -1.66
N ASN A 4 -15.86 -10.86 -0.73
CA ASN A 4 -15.44 -10.46 0.62
C ASN A 4 -16.47 -9.59 1.37
N ALA A 5 -17.73 -10.06 1.43
CA ALA A 5 -18.85 -9.29 1.98
C ALA A 5 -18.59 -8.78 3.42
N ASP A 6 -17.90 -9.58 4.24
CA ASP A 6 -17.58 -9.21 5.63
C ASP A 6 -16.56 -8.08 5.69
N ALA A 7 -15.49 -8.15 4.88
CA ALA A 7 -14.49 -7.07 4.79
C ALA A 7 -15.12 -5.78 4.25
N VAL A 8 -15.96 -5.87 3.21
CA VAL A 8 -16.71 -4.72 2.68
C VAL A 8 -17.61 -4.11 3.74
N LYS A 9 -18.33 -4.93 4.52
CA LYS A 9 -19.20 -4.47 5.58
C LYS A 9 -18.41 -3.77 6.71
N ALA A 10 -17.27 -4.36 7.10
CA ALA A 10 -16.38 -3.79 8.11
C ALA A 10 -15.86 -2.42 7.69
N LEU A 11 -15.30 -2.30 6.49
CA LEU A 11 -14.76 -1.05 5.97
C LEU A 11 -15.83 0.04 5.79
N LYS A 12 -17.02 -0.32 5.28
CA LYS A 12 -18.17 0.62 5.22
C LYS A 12 -18.60 1.09 6.60
N GLY A 13 -18.62 0.18 7.59
CA GLY A 13 -18.91 0.52 8.97
C GLY A 13 -17.94 1.54 9.55
N MET A 14 -16.64 1.38 9.32
CA MET A 14 -15.60 2.33 9.76
C MET A 14 -15.82 3.73 9.18
N VAL A 15 -16.10 3.83 7.88
CA VAL A 15 -16.36 5.13 7.23
C VAL A 15 -17.63 5.76 7.79
N SER A 16 -18.73 4.99 7.94
CA SER A 16 -20.02 5.52 8.41
C SER A 16 -20.00 6.00 9.87
N THR A 17 -19.17 5.38 10.71
CA THR A 17 -19.01 5.76 12.13
C THR A 17 -17.90 6.79 12.36
N GLY A 18 -17.05 7.05 11.36
CA GLY A 18 -15.86 7.87 11.51
C GLY A 18 -14.74 7.23 12.36
N CYS A 19 -14.92 5.96 12.76
CA CYS A 19 -13.94 5.22 13.57
C CYS A 19 -13.02 4.40 12.67
N ILE A 20 -12.02 5.04 12.08
CA ILE A 20 -11.09 4.42 11.13
C ILE A 20 -9.76 4.17 11.84
N PRO A 21 -9.32 2.89 11.97
CA PRO A 21 -8.00 2.58 12.52
C PRO A 21 -6.89 3.20 11.67
N HIS A 22 -5.87 3.71 12.33
CA HIS A 22 -4.74 4.34 11.63
C HIS A 22 -3.84 3.33 10.88
N ALA A 23 -3.89 2.05 11.27
CA ALA A 23 -3.17 0.97 10.57
C ALA A 23 -4.07 -0.25 10.42
N MET A 24 -4.28 -0.69 9.20
CA MET A 24 -5.08 -1.87 8.84
C MET A 24 -4.28 -2.81 7.96
N MET A 25 -4.47 -4.11 8.15
CA MET A 25 -3.84 -5.16 7.35
C MET A 25 -4.91 -6.07 6.76
N LEU A 26 -4.97 -6.09 5.44
CA LEU A 26 -5.86 -6.94 4.68
C LEU A 26 -5.07 -8.18 4.25
N TYR A 27 -5.57 -9.36 4.61
CA TYR A 27 -5.02 -10.63 4.12
C TYR A 27 -5.81 -11.12 2.91
N GLU A 28 -5.11 -11.52 1.88
CA GLU A 28 -5.71 -12.19 0.72
C GLU A 28 -4.81 -13.31 0.19
N ASN A 29 -5.42 -14.27 -0.51
CA ASN A 29 -4.68 -15.06 -1.47
C ASN A 29 -4.42 -14.23 -2.73
N ASP A 30 -3.29 -14.46 -3.38
CA ASP A 30 -2.87 -13.70 -4.56
C ASP A 30 -3.99 -13.60 -5.61
N GLY A 31 -4.28 -12.37 -6.05
CA GLY A 31 -5.32 -12.09 -7.04
C GLY A 31 -6.77 -12.06 -6.51
N CYS A 32 -7.00 -12.13 -5.20
CA CYS A 32 -8.37 -12.08 -4.65
C CYS A 32 -8.95 -10.66 -4.52
N GLY A 33 -8.20 -9.62 -4.89
CA GLY A 33 -8.70 -8.27 -5.08
C GLY A 33 -8.67 -7.36 -3.87
N ALA A 34 -7.75 -7.57 -2.91
CA ALA A 34 -7.58 -6.65 -1.79
C ALA A 34 -7.19 -5.24 -2.26
N ILE A 35 -6.42 -5.10 -3.34
CA ILE A 35 -6.12 -3.78 -3.93
C ILE A 35 -7.41 -3.12 -4.45
N ALA A 36 -8.29 -3.86 -5.13
CA ALA A 36 -9.59 -3.35 -5.56
C ALA A 36 -10.45 -2.90 -4.37
N LEU A 37 -10.42 -3.68 -3.27
CA LEU A 37 -11.14 -3.34 -2.04
C LEU A 37 -10.58 -2.08 -1.38
N VAL A 38 -9.25 -1.95 -1.30
CA VAL A 38 -8.57 -0.74 -0.81
C VAL A 38 -8.93 0.47 -1.65
N GLN A 39 -8.94 0.38 -2.97
CA GLN A 39 -9.36 1.47 -3.84
C GLN A 39 -10.83 1.88 -3.60
N ALA A 40 -11.75 0.92 -3.48
CA ALA A 40 -13.15 1.20 -3.18
C ALA A 40 -13.33 1.88 -1.81
N PHE A 41 -12.59 1.44 -0.79
CA PHE A 41 -12.56 2.06 0.53
C PHE A 41 -12.04 3.50 0.46
N LEU A 42 -10.89 3.71 -0.19
CA LEU A 42 -10.28 5.04 -0.34
C LEU A 42 -11.17 5.98 -1.17
N SER A 43 -11.81 5.50 -2.25
CA SER A 43 -12.76 6.29 -3.04
C SER A 43 -13.92 6.82 -2.18
N THR A 44 -14.40 5.99 -1.26
CA THR A 44 -15.44 6.39 -0.32
C THR A 44 -14.91 7.39 0.72
N LEU A 45 -13.71 7.14 1.26
CA LEU A 45 -13.12 7.96 2.32
C LEU A 45 -12.72 9.37 1.82
N PHE A 46 -12.14 9.44 0.62
CA PHE A 46 -11.71 10.70 0.00
C PHE A 46 -12.84 11.40 -0.77
N ALA A 47 -13.97 10.73 -0.97
CA ALA A 47 -15.08 11.19 -1.81
C ALA A 47 -14.65 11.59 -3.23
N ASP A 48 -13.60 10.95 -3.76
CA ASP A 48 -13.04 11.21 -5.09
C ASP A 48 -12.72 9.87 -5.81
N GLU A 49 -13.73 9.28 -6.41
CA GLU A 49 -13.61 8.04 -7.15
C GLU A 49 -12.68 8.17 -8.37
N HIS A 50 -12.70 9.32 -9.03
CA HIS A 50 -11.90 9.54 -10.23
C HIS A 50 -10.39 9.57 -9.92
N LYS A 51 -9.97 10.37 -8.94
CA LYS A 51 -8.54 10.46 -8.60
C LYS A 51 -8.03 9.19 -7.93
N VAL A 52 -8.80 8.60 -7.03
CA VAL A 52 -8.42 7.36 -6.34
C VAL A 52 -8.40 6.19 -7.33
N GLY A 53 -9.45 5.99 -8.12
CA GLY A 53 -9.52 4.94 -9.14
C GLY A 53 -8.48 5.12 -10.26
N GLY A 54 -8.13 6.37 -10.57
CA GLY A 54 -7.03 6.69 -11.49
C GLY A 54 -5.63 6.56 -10.89
N LEU A 55 -5.50 6.27 -9.58
CA LEU A 55 -4.23 6.26 -8.82
C LEU A 55 -3.44 7.58 -8.97
N ILE A 56 -4.15 8.70 -9.00
CA ILE A 56 -3.58 10.05 -9.16
C ILE A 56 -3.93 11.00 -8.01
N HIS A 57 -4.56 10.47 -6.94
CA HIS A 57 -4.86 11.28 -5.77
C HIS A 57 -3.57 11.68 -5.06
N PRO A 58 -3.30 12.98 -4.79
CA PRO A 58 -2.04 13.46 -4.26
C PRO A 58 -1.74 12.98 -2.83
N ASP A 59 -2.80 12.65 -2.06
CA ASP A 59 -2.69 12.17 -0.68
C ASP A 59 -2.80 10.64 -0.55
N VAL A 60 -2.72 9.89 -1.68
CA VAL A 60 -2.67 8.42 -1.68
C VAL A 60 -1.37 7.95 -2.27
N HIS A 61 -0.55 7.27 -1.46
CA HIS A 61 0.78 6.82 -1.82
C HIS A 61 0.86 5.29 -1.82
N TYR A 62 1.46 4.74 -2.86
CA TYR A 62 1.59 3.30 -3.04
C TYR A 62 3.04 2.86 -2.85
N VAL A 63 3.23 1.80 -2.08
CA VAL A 63 4.52 1.17 -1.81
C VAL A 63 4.40 -0.32 -2.09
N TYR A 64 5.35 -0.86 -2.81
CA TYR A 64 5.39 -2.26 -3.24
C TYR A 64 6.83 -2.75 -3.34
N PRO A 65 7.07 -4.07 -3.29
CA PRO A 65 8.42 -4.60 -3.41
C PRO A 65 9.02 -4.31 -4.78
N VAL A 66 10.27 -3.87 -4.80
CA VAL A 66 11.00 -3.49 -6.01
C VAL A 66 12.33 -4.22 -6.14
N ALA A 67 12.85 -4.27 -7.35
CA ALA A 67 14.21 -4.69 -7.69
C ALA A 67 14.70 -3.89 -8.89
N SER A 68 16.02 -3.82 -9.10
CA SER A 68 16.57 -3.28 -10.36
C SER A 68 16.21 -4.21 -11.51
N GLY A 69 15.68 -3.66 -12.59
CA GLY A 69 15.16 -4.43 -13.72
C GLY A 69 15.28 -3.76 -15.06
N SER A 70 14.55 -4.27 -16.04
CA SER A 70 14.57 -3.75 -17.41
C SER A 70 13.88 -2.39 -17.56
N LYS A 71 12.90 -2.10 -16.69
CA LYS A 71 12.16 -0.83 -16.71
C LYS A 71 12.83 0.25 -15.87
N VAL A 72 13.38 -0.14 -14.72
CA VAL A 72 14.08 0.75 -13.79
C VAL A 72 15.41 0.13 -13.42
N SER A 73 16.51 0.73 -13.86
CA SER A 73 17.88 0.25 -13.67
C SER A 73 18.61 1.17 -12.69
N GLU A 74 18.31 1.02 -11.41
CA GLU A 74 18.93 1.77 -10.31
C GLU A 74 19.54 0.82 -9.27
N LYS A 75 20.47 1.34 -8.45
CA LYS A 75 20.98 0.58 -7.30
C LYS A 75 19.86 0.37 -6.29
N THR A 76 19.81 -0.79 -5.65
CA THR A 76 18.76 -1.16 -4.69
C THR A 76 18.53 -0.09 -3.62
N ASP A 77 19.58 0.56 -3.14
CA ASP A 77 19.48 1.60 -2.11
C ASP A 77 18.86 2.91 -2.59
N ASN A 78 18.69 3.07 -3.90
CA ASN A 78 18.08 4.24 -4.53
C ASN A 78 16.70 3.94 -5.13
N LEU A 79 16.28 2.66 -5.12
CA LEU A 79 14.98 2.28 -5.66
C LEU A 79 13.87 2.82 -4.75
N ARG A 80 13.04 3.70 -5.32
CA ARG A 80 11.85 4.28 -4.69
C ARG A 80 10.58 3.80 -5.38
N SER A 81 9.47 3.85 -4.69
CA SER A 81 8.18 3.45 -5.24
C SER A 81 7.76 4.36 -6.40
N GLU A 82 8.04 5.65 -6.32
CA GLU A 82 7.71 6.64 -7.36
C GLU A 82 8.24 6.28 -8.76
N LEU A 83 9.42 5.60 -8.83
CA LEU A 83 10.02 5.17 -10.09
C LEU A 83 9.18 4.11 -10.82
N PHE A 84 8.42 3.32 -10.08
CA PHE A 84 7.57 2.27 -10.60
C PHE A 84 6.09 2.65 -10.69
N LEU A 85 5.72 3.82 -10.15
CA LEU A 85 4.33 4.27 -10.08
C LEU A 85 3.61 4.29 -11.45
N PRO A 86 4.22 4.69 -12.57
CA PRO A 86 3.56 4.62 -13.86
C PRO A 86 3.13 3.19 -14.23
N TYR A 87 4.01 2.20 -14.03
CA TYR A 87 3.74 0.79 -14.34
C TYR A 87 2.70 0.18 -13.41
N TRP A 88 2.76 0.53 -12.10
CA TRP A 88 1.75 0.14 -11.11
C TRP A 88 0.38 0.69 -11.49
N ARG A 89 0.33 1.96 -11.85
CA ARG A 89 -0.89 2.66 -12.24
C ARG A 89 -1.53 2.01 -13.47
N ASP A 90 -0.76 1.76 -14.51
CA ASP A 90 -1.26 1.15 -15.74
C ASP A 90 -1.81 -0.26 -15.46
N LEU A 91 -1.05 -1.09 -14.72
CA LEU A 91 -1.47 -2.45 -14.36
C LEU A 91 -2.76 -2.45 -13.53
N VAL A 92 -2.82 -1.70 -12.43
CA VAL A 92 -3.96 -1.73 -11.51
C VAL A 92 -5.21 -1.12 -12.13
N ARG A 93 -5.06 -0.16 -13.03
CA ARG A 93 -6.19 0.38 -13.81
C ARG A 93 -6.76 -0.62 -14.81
N GLU A 94 -5.92 -1.43 -15.41
CA GLU A 94 -6.33 -2.50 -16.33
C GLU A 94 -6.89 -3.71 -15.56
N ASN A 95 -6.18 -4.14 -14.53
CA ASN A 95 -6.53 -5.31 -13.71
C ASN A 95 -6.24 -5.06 -12.22
N PRO A 96 -7.21 -4.58 -11.42
CA PRO A 96 -7.03 -4.40 -9.97
C PRO A 96 -6.98 -5.73 -9.18
N TYR A 97 -7.12 -6.87 -9.86
CA TYR A 97 -6.96 -8.23 -9.34
C TYR A 97 -5.66 -8.88 -9.83
N ALA A 98 -4.69 -8.06 -10.24
CA ALA A 98 -3.42 -8.54 -10.78
C ALA A 98 -2.67 -9.43 -9.78
N LEU A 99 -2.12 -10.53 -10.30
CA LEU A 99 -1.26 -11.43 -9.54
C LEU A 99 0.11 -10.80 -9.27
N GLU A 100 0.79 -11.26 -8.22
CA GLU A 100 2.16 -10.82 -7.93
C GLU A 100 3.11 -11.00 -9.12
N GLN A 101 2.92 -12.08 -9.89
CA GLN A 101 3.71 -12.31 -11.10
C GLN A 101 3.45 -11.25 -12.17
N GLU A 102 2.20 -10.80 -12.33
CA GLU A 102 1.86 -9.73 -13.29
C GLU A 102 2.47 -8.39 -12.86
N VAL A 103 2.50 -8.11 -11.55
CA VAL A 103 3.20 -6.94 -10.99
C VAL A 103 4.69 -7.02 -11.31
N SER A 104 5.33 -8.18 -11.10
CA SER A 104 6.74 -8.38 -11.40
C SER A 104 7.04 -8.18 -12.88
N SER A 105 6.15 -8.63 -13.77
CA SER A 105 6.24 -8.46 -15.21
C SER A 105 6.08 -6.99 -15.62
N ALA A 106 5.07 -6.32 -15.08
CA ALA A 106 4.85 -4.90 -15.34
C ALA A 106 6.05 -4.04 -14.95
N PHE A 107 6.74 -4.40 -13.86
CA PHE A 107 7.95 -3.72 -13.39
C PHE A 107 9.23 -4.14 -14.12
N GLY A 108 9.19 -5.20 -14.92
CA GLY A 108 10.37 -5.76 -15.62
C GLY A 108 11.40 -6.37 -14.67
N ILE A 109 10.93 -7.05 -13.62
CA ILE A 109 11.73 -7.63 -12.53
C ILE A 109 11.44 -9.13 -12.33
N GLU A 110 10.96 -9.81 -13.36
CA GLU A 110 10.64 -11.24 -13.29
C GLU A 110 11.83 -12.06 -12.83
N GLY A 111 11.56 -13.04 -11.95
CA GLY A 111 12.57 -13.94 -11.40
C GLY A 111 13.57 -13.29 -10.46
N LYS A 112 13.40 -12.01 -10.11
CA LYS A 112 14.25 -11.32 -9.14
C LYS A 112 13.69 -11.37 -7.74
N GLN A 113 14.58 -11.36 -6.75
CA GLN A 113 14.19 -11.15 -5.37
C GLN A 113 13.83 -9.69 -5.16
N THR A 114 12.56 -9.44 -4.85
CA THR A 114 12.02 -8.11 -4.59
C THR A 114 12.03 -7.78 -3.10
N VAL A 115 12.15 -6.51 -2.77
CA VAL A 115 12.20 -6.02 -1.39
C VAL A 115 11.58 -4.63 -1.26
N ILE A 116 10.92 -4.38 -0.14
CA ILE A 116 10.65 -3.01 0.32
C ILE A 116 11.85 -2.57 1.15
N ASN A 117 12.60 -1.60 0.63
CA ASN A 117 13.92 -1.22 1.12
C ASN A 117 13.90 0.08 1.96
N ASN A 118 15.07 0.47 2.46
CA ASN A 118 15.25 1.68 3.27
C ASN A 118 14.95 3.00 2.53
N ALA A 119 15.13 3.05 1.20
CA ALA A 119 14.81 4.26 0.43
C ALA A 119 13.31 4.47 0.38
N GLN A 120 12.53 3.39 0.20
CA GLN A 120 11.08 3.43 0.24
C GLN A 120 10.55 3.77 1.65
N ALA A 121 11.18 3.24 2.71
CA ALA A 121 10.82 3.63 4.07
C ALA A 121 11.06 5.13 4.33
N ARG A 122 12.12 5.71 3.78
CA ARG A 122 12.33 7.17 3.83
C ARG A 122 11.28 7.94 3.03
N GLU A 123 10.96 7.50 1.83
CA GLU A 123 9.91 8.04 0.98
C GLU A 123 8.55 8.08 1.73
N ILE A 124 8.18 6.99 2.41
CA ILE A 124 6.99 6.93 3.25
C ILE A 124 7.04 8.00 4.36
N LEU A 125 8.15 8.09 5.10
CA LEU A 125 8.28 9.05 6.20
C LEU A 125 8.24 10.50 5.71
N GLU A 126 8.93 10.82 4.61
CA GLU A 126 8.88 12.13 3.97
C GLU A 126 7.44 12.50 3.63
N THR A 127 6.69 11.56 3.06
CA THR A 127 5.28 11.74 2.69
C THR A 127 4.35 11.90 3.90
N VAL A 128 4.49 11.02 4.90
CA VAL A 128 3.58 10.96 6.05
C VAL A 128 3.63 12.26 6.88
N PHE A 129 4.82 12.84 7.05
CA PHE A 129 4.99 14.06 7.85
C PHE A 129 4.74 15.36 7.10
N LEU A 130 4.52 15.33 5.79
CA LEU A 130 4.03 16.50 5.05
C LEU A 130 2.52 16.70 5.32
N SER A 131 2.06 17.93 5.21
CA SER A 131 0.61 18.20 5.25
C SER A 131 -0.10 17.55 4.07
N SER A 132 -1.38 17.17 4.25
CA SER A 132 -2.19 16.71 3.12
C SER A 132 -2.39 17.84 2.11
N VAL A 133 -2.39 17.51 0.83
CA VAL A 133 -2.56 18.48 -0.26
C VAL A 133 -4.00 18.97 -0.32
N GLU A 134 -4.97 18.09 -0.11
CA GLU A 134 -6.41 18.40 -0.20
C GLU A 134 -7.05 18.63 1.17
N GLY A 135 -6.26 18.67 2.26
CA GLY A 135 -6.73 19.02 3.62
C GLY A 135 -7.53 17.93 4.32
N GLY A 136 -7.59 16.71 3.76
CA GLY A 136 -8.31 15.55 4.27
C GLY A 136 -7.42 14.49 4.90
N TYR A 137 -7.80 13.24 4.68
CA TYR A 137 -6.99 12.07 5.03
C TYR A 137 -5.76 11.96 4.12
N LYS A 138 -4.74 11.25 4.62
CA LYS A 138 -3.61 10.77 3.84
C LYS A 138 -3.54 9.25 3.99
N ALA A 139 -3.28 8.53 2.92
CA ALA A 139 -3.19 7.08 2.92
C ALA A 139 -1.87 6.59 2.33
N VAL A 140 -1.24 5.66 3.03
CA VAL A 140 -0.09 4.89 2.54
C VAL A 140 -0.55 3.45 2.35
N VAL A 141 -0.61 3.00 1.11
CA VAL A 141 -0.96 1.64 0.73
C VAL A 141 0.33 0.85 0.54
N VAL A 142 0.57 -0.15 1.38
CA VAL A 142 1.74 -1.02 1.31
C VAL A 142 1.31 -2.39 0.80
N TYR A 143 1.71 -2.71 -0.41
CA TYR A 143 1.50 -4.02 -1.01
C TYR A 143 2.66 -4.95 -0.68
N LEU A 144 2.36 -6.14 -0.15
CA LEU A 144 3.30 -7.18 0.30
C LEU A 144 4.28 -6.70 1.38
N PRO A 145 3.81 -6.23 2.55
CA PRO A 145 4.67 -5.82 3.65
C PRO A 145 5.58 -6.94 4.18
N GLU A 146 5.26 -8.22 3.95
CA GLU A 146 6.12 -9.37 4.24
C GLU A 146 7.46 -9.35 3.49
N LYS A 147 7.57 -8.57 2.42
CA LYS A 147 8.81 -8.36 1.68
C LYS A 147 9.62 -7.15 2.16
N MET A 148 9.18 -6.51 3.25
CA MET A 148 9.91 -5.41 3.86
C MET A 148 11.14 -5.93 4.60
N ASN A 149 12.31 -5.34 4.35
CA ASN A 149 13.48 -5.70 5.12
C ASN A 149 13.41 -5.13 6.55
N ALA A 150 14.12 -5.75 7.50
CA ALA A 150 14.06 -5.39 8.91
C ALA A 150 14.43 -3.91 9.17
N ALA A 151 15.38 -3.38 8.42
CA ALA A 151 15.83 -2.00 8.57
C ALA A 151 14.75 -0.98 8.12
N ALA A 152 14.04 -1.28 7.04
CA ALA A 152 12.89 -0.48 6.57
C ALA A 152 11.73 -0.57 7.57
N ALA A 153 11.38 -1.78 8.03
CA ALA A 153 10.32 -1.98 9.02
C ALA A 153 10.60 -1.21 10.32
N ASN A 154 11.80 -1.35 10.87
CA ASN A 154 12.18 -0.64 12.10
C ASN A 154 12.09 0.89 11.96
N LYS A 155 12.41 1.40 10.77
CA LYS A 155 12.31 2.84 10.49
C LYS A 155 10.86 3.33 10.49
N LEU A 156 9.90 2.50 10.09
CA LEU A 156 8.48 2.85 9.99
C LEU A 156 7.71 2.66 11.31
N LEU A 157 8.27 1.94 12.30
CA LEU A 157 7.54 1.58 13.53
C LEU A 157 6.86 2.77 14.19
N LYS A 158 7.59 3.86 14.40
CA LYS A 158 7.03 5.05 15.06
C LYS A 158 5.89 5.67 14.25
N ALA A 159 6.03 5.74 12.93
CA ALA A 159 5.01 6.30 12.06
C ALA A 159 3.75 5.43 11.97
N VAL A 160 3.91 4.10 12.09
CA VAL A 160 2.77 3.17 12.11
C VAL A 160 2.10 3.16 13.49
N GLU A 161 2.85 3.35 14.58
CA GLU A 161 2.33 3.36 15.95
C GLU A 161 1.61 4.67 16.28
N GLU A 162 2.21 5.80 15.95
CA GLU A 162 1.71 7.15 16.22
C GLU A 162 1.77 8.02 14.95
N PRO A 163 0.93 7.74 13.94
CA PRO A 163 0.93 8.54 12.72
C PRO A 163 0.39 9.95 12.98
N PRO A 164 0.73 10.93 12.14
CA PRO A 164 0.05 12.22 12.15
C PRO A 164 -1.46 12.07 12.00
N GLU A 165 -2.21 13.07 12.48
CA GLU A 165 -3.67 13.06 12.37
C GLU A 165 -4.14 12.78 10.93
N LYS A 166 -5.23 12.01 10.81
CA LYS A 166 -5.83 11.63 9.53
C LYS A 166 -4.88 10.89 8.58
N THR A 167 -3.82 10.25 9.11
CA THR A 167 -2.93 9.41 8.31
C THR A 167 -3.28 7.94 8.51
N LEU A 168 -3.42 7.21 7.40
CA LEU A 168 -3.79 5.79 7.39
C LEU A 168 -2.68 4.95 6.74
N PHE A 169 -2.38 3.80 7.34
CA PHE A 169 -1.59 2.73 6.73
C PHE A 169 -2.51 1.58 6.35
N LEU A 170 -2.55 1.24 5.07
CA LEU A 170 -3.32 0.13 4.52
C LEU A 170 -2.32 -0.89 3.95
N MET A 171 -2.18 -2.02 4.61
CA MET A 171 -1.25 -3.07 4.22
C MET A 171 -2.02 -4.23 3.58
N VAL A 172 -1.58 -4.68 2.42
CA VAL A 172 -2.14 -5.84 1.72
C VAL A 172 -1.07 -6.93 1.71
N THR A 173 -1.34 -8.06 2.37
CA THR A 173 -0.39 -9.16 2.56
C THR A 173 -0.95 -10.49 2.04
N HIS A 174 -0.06 -11.32 1.46
CA HIS A 174 -0.37 -12.70 1.10
C HIS A 174 0.12 -13.70 2.17
N ALA A 175 0.97 -13.24 3.10
CA ALA A 175 1.60 -14.08 4.11
C ALA A 175 1.74 -13.31 5.45
N PRO A 176 0.63 -13.11 6.18
CA PRO A 176 0.63 -12.29 7.41
C PRO A 176 1.59 -12.82 8.48
N GLU A 177 1.84 -14.13 8.49
CA GLU A 177 2.81 -14.77 9.40
C GLU A 177 4.27 -14.41 9.09
N LYS A 178 4.57 -13.89 7.89
CA LYS A 178 5.90 -13.41 7.48
C LYS A 178 6.09 -11.93 7.68
N VAL A 179 5.02 -11.18 7.93
CA VAL A 179 5.13 -9.76 8.25
C VAL A 179 5.83 -9.61 9.59
N ILE A 180 6.80 -8.71 9.66
CA ILE A 180 7.56 -8.46 10.88
C ILE A 180 6.60 -8.14 12.03
N GLN A 181 6.70 -8.89 13.12
CA GLN A 181 5.75 -8.87 14.24
C GLN A 181 5.53 -7.45 14.81
N THR A 182 6.58 -6.65 14.82
CA THR A 182 6.49 -5.25 15.29
C THR A 182 5.60 -4.36 14.43
N ILE A 183 5.41 -4.70 13.15
CA ILE A 183 4.44 -4.04 12.26
C ILE A 183 3.05 -4.68 12.43
N SER A 184 2.96 -6.02 12.31
CA SER A 184 1.66 -6.71 12.32
C SER A 184 0.89 -6.52 13.64
N SER A 185 1.58 -6.44 14.78
CA SER A 185 0.96 -6.22 16.10
C SER A 185 0.30 -4.84 16.28
N ARG A 186 0.57 -3.89 15.37
CA ARG A 186 0.01 -2.53 15.38
C ARG A 186 -1.10 -2.33 14.35
N CYS A 187 -1.36 -3.36 13.54
CA CYS A 187 -2.37 -3.30 12.51
C CYS A 187 -3.65 -4.04 12.94
N GLN A 188 -4.80 -3.45 12.66
CA GLN A 188 -6.06 -4.18 12.74
C GLN A 188 -6.18 -5.09 11.52
N MET A 189 -6.35 -6.40 11.77
CA MET A 189 -6.60 -7.38 10.70
C MET A 189 -8.05 -7.27 10.19
N ILE A 190 -8.18 -7.41 8.86
CA ILE A 190 -9.45 -7.37 8.14
C ILE A 190 -9.54 -8.58 7.21
#